data_ebc1e93723f9abfe3eaa87de06b43848
#
_entry.id   ebc1e93723f9abfe3eaa87de06b43848
#
_cell.length_a   1.000
_cell.length_b   1.000
_cell.length_c   1.000
_cell.angle_alpha   90.00
_cell.angle_beta   90.00
_cell.angle_gamma   90.00
#
_symmetry.space_group_name_H-M   'P 1'
#
loop_
_entity.id
_entity.type
_entity.pdbx_description
1 polymer ?
#
loop_
_entity_poly.entity_id
_entity_poly.type
_entity_poly.pdbx_seq_one_letter_code
_entity_poly.pdbx_strand_id
1 'polypeptide(L)'
;MIYCLTGKIIKKSLDAVVISCSGVGYWVQIPATTGESLPAPGQEGTVYTVMNVTENDVSLYGFATLEQRDCFKMLTAVSGVGPKAGLSILSVMSPEKVALAASSGDHKAFTKASGVGPKLAQRIALELKDKVGKGLAEGTGFAGDLAAPAPSSAPAQAVAALVSLGYSPSDAAAAVARVDETLPVQEIIKVALRSLSRAR
;
A
#
# COMPACT_ATOMS: atom_id res chain seq x y z
N MET A 1 -2.18 18.41 9.93
CA MET A 1 -2.15 16.93 9.73
C MET A 1 -0.72 16.45 9.96
N ILE A 2 -0.52 15.38 10.73
CA ILE A 2 0.80 14.77 10.99
C ILE A 2 1.00 13.65 9.96
N TYR A 3 2.04 13.76 9.12
CA TYR A 3 2.31 12.84 8.02
C TYR A 3 3.21 11.67 8.44
N CYS A 4 4.27 12.00 9.17
CA CYS A 4 5.20 11.02 9.75
C CYS A 4 5.80 11.62 11.03
N LEU A 5 6.33 10.76 11.86
CA LEU A 5 7.09 11.10 13.06
C LEU A 5 8.44 10.38 12.99
N THR A 6 9.52 11.16 13.11
CA THR A 6 10.89 10.64 13.21
C THR A 6 11.48 11.10 14.51
N GLY A 7 11.99 10.18 15.32
CA GLY A 7 12.57 10.51 16.61
C GLY A 7 12.92 9.28 17.44
N LYS A 8 13.26 9.52 18.70
CA LYS A 8 13.67 8.47 19.63
C LYS A 8 12.46 7.68 20.13
N ILE A 9 12.48 6.37 20.01
CA ILE A 9 11.47 5.49 20.59
C ILE A 9 11.65 5.45 22.10
N ILE A 10 10.66 5.94 22.86
CA ILE A 10 10.67 5.96 24.32
C ILE A 10 10.13 4.63 24.86
N LYS A 11 8.99 4.18 24.30
CA LYS A 11 8.30 2.96 24.72
C LYS A 11 7.67 2.27 23.53
N LYS A 12 7.68 0.95 23.55
CA LYS A 12 7.05 0.12 22.53
C LYS A 12 6.25 -0.99 23.18
N SER A 13 5.01 -1.19 22.74
CA SER A 13 4.14 -2.32 23.07
C SER A 13 3.67 -3.01 21.78
N LEU A 14 2.82 -4.04 21.90
CA LEU A 14 2.27 -4.75 20.73
C LEU A 14 1.35 -3.87 19.87
N ASP A 15 0.72 -2.88 20.47
CA ASP A 15 -0.37 -2.09 19.89
C ASP A 15 -0.09 -0.58 19.86
N ALA A 16 1.04 -0.14 20.46
CA ALA A 16 1.39 1.27 20.53
C ALA A 16 2.90 1.51 20.61
N VAL A 17 3.31 2.66 20.15
CA VAL A 17 4.66 3.21 20.32
C VAL A 17 4.59 4.63 20.83
N VAL A 18 5.50 4.99 21.72
CA VAL A 18 5.74 6.39 22.12
C VAL A 18 7.04 6.84 21.46
N ILE A 19 6.95 7.85 20.59
CA ILE A 19 8.09 8.42 19.87
C ILE A 19 8.29 9.87 20.30
N SER A 20 9.51 10.23 20.66
CA SER A 20 9.88 11.58 21.06
C SER A 20 10.47 12.34 19.88
N CYS A 21 9.81 13.40 19.48
CA CYS A 21 10.26 14.30 18.43
C CYS A 21 10.52 15.68 19.06
N SER A 22 11.78 16.08 19.15
CA SER A 22 12.19 17.38 19.70
C SER A 22 11.59 17.68 21.10
N GLY A 23 11.57 16.67 21.97
CA GLY A 23 11.07 16.82 23.35
C GLY A 23 9.56 16.58 23.52
N VAL A 24 8.80 16.45 22.44
CA VAL A 24 7.37 16.10 22.50
C VAL A 24 7.21 14.60 22.30
N GLY A 25 6.56 13.94 23.26
CA GLY A 25 6.23 12.50 23.18
C GLY A 25 4.89 12.26 22.51
N TYR A 26 4.88 11.58 21.36
CA TYR A 26 3.67 11.20 20.65
C TYR A 26 3.33 9.74 20.95
N TRP A 27 2.11 9.52 21.45
CA TRP A 27 1.55 8.18 21.60
C TRP A 27 0.83 7.79 20.32
N VAL A 28 1.28 6.71 19.67
CA VAL A 28 0.83 6.27 18.36
C VAL A 28 0.38 4.83 18.43
N GLN A 29 -0.86 4.56 18.05
CA GLN A 29 -1.39 3.20 17.93
C GLN A 29 -0.83 2.55 16.65
N ILE A 30 -0.37 1.31 16.74
CA ILE A 30 0.29 0.62 15.64
C ILE A 30 -0.25 -0.81 15.49
N PRO A 31 -0.23 -1.40 14.29
CA PRO A 31 -0.42 -2.84 14.16
C PRO A 31 0.81 -3.60 14.71
N ALA A 32 0.61 -4.84 15.17
CA ALA A 32 1.68 -5.66 15.74
C ALA A 32 2.87 -5.82 14.76
N THR A 33 2.61 -5.97 13.47
CA THR A 33 3.64 -6.05 12.41
C THR A 33 4.53 -4.81 12.35
N THR A 34 3.98 -3.62 12.59
CA THR A 34 4.75 -2.38 12.73
C THR A 34 5.60 -2.42 14.00
N GLY A 35 5.03 -2.88 15.12
CA GLY A 35 5.75 -3.02 16.38
C GLY A 35 6.98 -3.94 16.26
N GLU A 36 6.87 -5.03 15.51
CA GLU A 36 7.97 -5.95 15.25
C GLU A 36 9.09 -5.33 14.41
N SER A 37 8.75 -4.51 13.42
CA SER A 37 9.72 -3.89 12.50
C SER A 37 10.38 -2.63 13.04
N LEU A 38 9.79 -1.96 14.03
CA LEU A 38 10.37 -0.76 14.64
C LEU A 38 11.57 -1.08 15.51
N PRO A 39 12.59 -0.19 15.57
CA PRO A 39 13.76 -0.33 16.42
C PRO A 39 13.42 -0.49 17.92
N ALA A 40 14.41 -0.90 18.71
CA ALA A 40 14.24 -1.01 20.15
C ALA A 40 14.08 0.36 20.83
N PRO A 41 13.46 0.42 22.02
CA PRO A 41 13.43 1.64 22.83
C PRO A 41 14.85 2.19 23.03
N GLY A 42 14.96 3.52 22.93
CA GLY A 42 16.23 4.24 22.98
C GLY A 42 16.85 4.56 21.62
N GLN A 43 16.46 3.86 20.57
CA GLN A 43 16.92 4.07 19.19
C GLN A 43 15.99 5.04 18.42
N GLU A 44 16.50 5.60 17.33
CA GLU A 44 15.68 6.40 16.40
C GLU A 44 14.87 5.51 15.47
N GLY A 45 13.63 5.95 15.22
CA GLY A 45 12.74 5.29 14.27
C GLY A 45 11.82 6.30 13.60
N THR A 46 11.21 5.86 12.51
CA THR A 46 10.21 6.63 11.75
C THR A 46 8.92 5.84 11.66
N VAL A 47 7.79 6.50 11.87
CA VAL A 47 6.45 5.96 11.63
C VAL A 47 5.68 6.90 10.72
N TYR A 48 5.05 6.36 9.69
CA TYR A 48 4.11 7.09 8.83
C TYR A 48 2.74 7.11 9.47
N THR A 49 2.11 8.27 9.57
CA THR A 49 0.94 8.41 10.43
C THR A 49 -0.34 8.74 9.67
N VAL A 50 -1.45 8.31 10.27
CA VAL A 50 -2.81 8.77 9.98
C VAL A 50 -3.35 9.40 11.27
N MET A 51 -3.70 10.68 11.20
CA MET A 51 -4.35 11.39 12.30
C MET A 51 -5.87 11.33 12.12
N ASN A 52 -6.55 10.85 13.12
CA ASN A 52 -8.01 10.84 13.21
C ASN A 52 -8.46 11.80 14.28
N VAL A 53 -9.31 12.74 13.91
CA VAL A 53 -9.86 13.75 14.80
C VAL A 53 -11.37 13.55 14.88
N THR A 54 -11.86 13.33 16.07
CA THR A 54 -13.29 13.27 16.38
C THR A 54 -13.62 14.37 17.40
N GLU A 55 -14.89 14.57 17.67
CA GLU A 55 -15.30 15.58 18.66
C GLU A 55 -14.69 15.36 20.06
N ASN A 56 -14.42 14.11 20.42
CA ASN A 56 -14.00 13.73 21.77
C ASN A 56 -12.57 13.16 21.82
N ASP A 57 -11.89 12.99 20.69
CA ASP A 57 -10.58 12.32 20.66
C ASP A 57 -9.74 12.72 19.45
N VAL A 58 -8.41 12.79 19.65
CA VAL A 58 -7.41 12.93 18.62
C VAL A 58 -6.48 11.73 18.70
N SER A 59 -6.62 10.83 17.76
CA SER A 59 -5.83 9.58 17.69
C SER A 59 -4.81 9.62 16.57
N LEU A 60 -3.61 9.08 16.83
CA LEU A 60 -2.58 8.82 15.83
C LEU A 60 -2.44 7.33 15.62
N TYR A 61 -2.49 6.91 14.36
CA TYR A 61 -2.20 5.56 13.90
C TYR A 61 -0.90 5.57 13.13
N GLY A 62 0.03 4.66 13.43
CA GLY A 62 1.37 4.64 12.85
C GLY A 62 1.71 3.33 12.16
N PHE A 63 2.51 3.44 11.11
CA PHE A 63 2.88 2.34 10.23
C PHE A 63 4.35 2.42 9.89
N ALA A 64 4.99 1.26 9.73
CA ALA A 64 6.42 1.20 9.40
C ALA A 64 6.68 1.64 7.94
N THR A 65 5.72 1.44 7.05
CA THR A 65 5.84 1.76 5.63
C THR A 65 4.63 2.56 5.11
N LEU A 66 4.82 3.22 3.98
CA LEU A 66 3.74 3.96 3.29
C LEU A 66 2.65 3.02 2.80
N GLU A 67 3.02 1.82 2.35
CA GLU A 67 2.11 0.79 1.87
C GLU A 67 1.16 0.33 2.99
N GLN A 68 1.68 0.10 4.21
CA GLN A 68 0.85 -0.22 5.37
C GLN A 68 -0.12 0.91 5.70
N ARG A 69 0.37 2.16 5.68
CA ARG A 69 -0.46 3.34 5.93
C ARG A 69 -1.59 3.48 4.90
N ASP A 70 -1.29 3.29 3.63
CA ASP A 70 -2.27 3.46 2.56
C ASP A 70 -3.25 2.28 2.52
N CYS A 71 -2.79 1.07 2.84
CA CYS A 71 -3.66 -0.08 3.08
C CYS A 71 -4.62 0.17 4.25
N PHE A 72 -4.15 0.76 5.36
CA PHE A 72 -5.02 1.15 6.47
C PHE A 72 -6.11 2.13 6.05
N LYS A 73 -5.76 3.16 5.26
CA LYS A 73 -6.75 4.12 4.73
C LYS A 73 -7.79 3.43 3.86
N MET A 74 -7.38 2.50 3.00
CA MET A 74 -8.30 1.74 2.16
C MET A 74 -9.24 0.87 2.98
N LEU A 75 -8.71 0.16 3.99
CA LEU A 75 -9.50 -0.67 4.89
C LEU A 75 -10.53 0.17 5.66
N THR A 76 -10.12 1.30 6.23
CA THR A 76 -11.01 2.18 7.01
C THR A 76 -12.00 2.97 6.15
N ALA A 77 -11.82 3.02 4.84
CA ALA A 77 -12.80 3.56 3.89
C ALA A 77 -13.91 2.54 3.53
N VAL A 78 -13.81 1.29 3.98
CA VAL A 78 -14.87 0.29 3.86
C VAL A 78 -15.90 0.51 4.95
N SER A 79 -17.18 0.56 4.58
CA SER A 79 -18.27 0.77 5.53
C SER A 79 -18.30 -0.31 6.63
N GLY A 80 -18.25 0.12 7.89
CA GLY A 80 -18.20 -0.74 9.05
C GLY A 80 -16.80 -1.15 9.51
N VAL A 81 -15.74 -0.73 8.81
CA VAL A 81 -14.36 -0.94 9.24
C VAL A 81 -13.86 0.32 9.97
N GLY A 82 -13.86 0.26 11.29
CA GLY A 82 -13.25 1.32 12.10
C GLY A 82 -11.72 1.15 12.23
N PRO A 83 -11.02 2.14 12.81
CA PRO A 83 -9.57 2.10 12.98
C PRO A 83 -9.07 0.84 13.71
N LYS A 84 -9.75 0.41 14.76
CA LYS A 84 -9.40 -0.81 15.51
C LYS A 84 -9.40 -2.07 14.63
N ALA A 85 -10.43 -2.21 13.78
CA ALA A 85 -10.50 -3.34 12.84
C ALA A 85 -9.41 -3.25 11.78
N GLY A 86 -9.13 -2.05 11.26
CA GLY A 86 -8.03 -1.81 10.31
C GLY A 86 -6.66 -2.20 10.88
N LEU A 87 -6.34 -1.77 12.11
CA LEU A 87 -5.11 -2.17 12.81
C LEU A 87 -5.05 -3.67 13.06
N SER A 88 -6.18 -4.29 13.46
CA SER A 88 -6.25 -5.73 13.70
C SER A 88 -5.98 -6.54 12.43
N ILE A 89 -6.51 -6.12 11.28
CA ILE A 89 -6.23 -6.76 9.99
C ILE A 89 -4.75 -6.67 9.66
N LEU A 90 -4.14 -5.47 9.75
CA LEU A 90 -2.73 -5.26 9.47
C LEU A 90 -1.78 -5.90 10.50
N SER A 91 -2.29 -6.28 11.66
CA SER A 91 -1.52 -7.07 12.64
C SER A 91 -1.38 -8.54 12.25
N VAL A 92 -2.26 -9.08 11.39
CA VAL A 92 -2.26 -10.50 10.98
C VAL A 92 -2.00 -10.69 9.48
N MET A 93 -2.09 -9.61 8.69
CA MET A 93 -1.91 -9.64 7.24
C MET A 93 -1.02 -8.48 6.79
N SER A 94 -0.06 -8.77 5.91
CA SER A 94 0.66 -7.70 5.20
C SER A 94 -0.23 -7.05 4.12
N PRO A 95 0.10 -5.84 3.65
CA PRO A 95 -0.65 -5.16 2.58
C PRO A 95 -0.83 -6.03 1.33
N GLU A 96 0.21 -6.79 0.94
CA GLU A 96 0.18 -7.69 -0.22
C GLU A 96 -0.85 -8.82 -0.01
N LYS A 97 -0.90 -9.40 1.22
CA LYS A 97 -1.89 -10.43 1.56
C LYS A 97 -3.30 -9.88 1.58
N VAL A 98 -3.49 -8.63 2.01
CA VAL A 98 -4.79 -7.93 1.93
C VAL A 98 -5.22 -7.78 0.48
N ALA A 99 -4.32 -7.30 -0.40
CA ALA A 99 -4.60 -7.15 -1.82
C ALA A 99 -4.90 -8.49 -2.50
N LEU A 100 -4.14 -9.54 -2.19
CA LEU A 100 -4.37 -10.88 -2.72
C LEU A 100 -5.72 -11.46 -2.28
N ALA A 101 -6.05 -11.36 -0.98
CA ALA A 101 -7.32 -11.83 -0.45
C ALA A 101 -8.52 -11.08 -1.06
N ALA A 102 -8.39 -9.76 -1.27
CA ALA A 102 -9.41 -8.96 -1.93
C ALA A 102 -9.61 -9.37 -3.40
N SER A 103 -8.52 -9.50 -4.17
CA SER A 103 -8.59 -9.87 -5.60
C SER A 103 -9.14 -11.27 -5.82
N SER A 104 -8.77 -12.24 -4.98
CA SER A 104 -9.28 -13.62 -5.02
C SER A 104 -10.66 -13.80 -4.39
N GLY A 105 -11.19 -12.77 -3.68
CA GLY A 105 -12.45 -12.89 -2.94
C GLY A 105 -12.38 -13.77 -1.69
N ASP A 106 -11.16 -14.03 -1.17
CA ASP A 106 -10.96 -14.81 0.05
C ASP A 106 -11.32 -14.00 1.31
N HIS A 107 -12.62 -13.91 1.57
CA HIS A 107 -13.12 -13.23 2.77
C HIS A 107 -12.73 -13.94 4.07
N LYS A 108 -12.43 -15.25 4.03
CA LYS A 108 -12.04 -16.00 5.24
C LYS A 108 -10.69 -15.53 5.79
N ALA A 109 -9.80 -15.05 4.95
CA ALA A 109 -8.52 -14.49 5.38
C ALA A 109 -8.72 -13.33 6.37
N PHE A 110 -9.71 -12.46 6.14
CA PHE A 110 -10.00 -11.31 6.99
C PHE A 110 -10.62 -11.69 8.35
N THR A 111 -11.31 -12.82 8.45
CA THR A 111 -11.91 -13.26 9.74
C THR A 111 -10.88 -13.67 10.79
N LYS A 112 -9.60 -13.80 10.40
CA LYS A 112 -8.50 -14.03 11.35
C LYS A 112 -8.19 -12.81 12.22
N ALA A 113 -8.60 -11.63 11.77
CA ALA A 113 -8.42 -10.39 12.52
C ALA A 113 -9.50 -10.25 13.61
N SER A 114 -9.09 -9.86 14.81
CA SER A 114 -10.00 -9.63 15.91
C SER A 114 -10.99 -8.51 15.58
N GLY A 115 -12.28 -8.73 15.87
CA GLY A 115 -13.34 -7.78 15.57
C GLY A 115 -13.85 -7.80 14.12
N VAL A 116 -13.36 -8.73 13.28
CA VAL A 116 -13.82 -8.90 11.91
C VAL A 116 -14.65 -10.17 11.77
N GLY A 117 -15.96 -10.02 11.84
CA GLY A 117 -16.90 -11.12 11.64
C GLY A 117 -17.12 -11.48 10.17
N PRO A 118 -17.76 -12.64 9.86
CA PRO A 118 -17.94 -13.10 8.48
C PRO A 118 -18.63 -12.09 7.55
N LYS A 119 -19.66 -11.38 8.04
CA LYS A 119 -20.38 -10.36 7.25
C LYS A 119 -19.49 -9.18 6.90
N LEU A 120 -18.67 -8.71 7.85
CA LEU A 120 -17.73 -7.62 7.62
C LEU A 120 -16.60 -8.06 6.68
N ALA A 121 -16.07 -9.26 6.85
CA ALA A 121 -15.05 -9.86 6.00
C ALA A 121 -15.49 -9.95 4.52
N GLN A 122 -16.74 -10.39 4.27
CA GLN A 122 -17.31 -10.43 2.92
C GLN A 122 -17.40 -9.04 2.29
N ARG A 123 -17.86 -8.04 3.08
CA ARG A 123 -17.91 -6.64 2.62
C ARG A 123 -16.52 -6.11 2.29
N ILE A 124 -15.54 -6.33 3.17
CA ILE A 124 -14.15 -5.92 2.94
C ILE A 124 -13.63 -6.51 1.62
N ALA A 125 -13.78 -7.82 1.41
CA ALA A 125 -13.31 -8.47 0.19
C ALA A 125 -13.97 -7.89 -1.07
N LEU A 126 -15.28 -7.64 -1.03
CA LEU A 126 -16.04 -7.08 -2.16
C LEU A 126 -15.61 -5.64 -2.48
N GLU A 127 -15.68 -4.74 -1.48
CA GLU A 127 -15.39 -3.31 -1.70
C GLU A 127 -13.92 -3.05 -2.04
N LEU A 128 -12.98 -3.82 -1.48
CA LEU A 128 -11.57 -3.71 -1.83
C LEU A 128 -11.28 -4.25 -3.24
N LYS A 129 -11.94 -5.33 -3.68
CA LYS A 129 -11.80 -5.84 -5.04
C LYS A 129 -12.12 -4.78 -6.09
N ASP A 130 -13.21 -4.03 -5.88
CA ASP A 130 -13.61 -2.95 -6.77
C ASP A 130 -12.61 -1.79 -6.78
N LYS A 131 -12.01 -1.47 -5.63
CA LYS A 131 -11.00 -0.41 -5.50
C LYS A 131 -9.64 -0.82 -6.08
N VAL A 132 -9.21 -2.05 -5.84
CA VAL A 132 -7.97 -2.61 -6.42
C VAL A 132 -8.10 -2.66 -7.94
N GLY A 133 -9.25 -3.07 -8.47
CA GLY A 133 -9.53 -3.09 -9.92
C GLY A 133 -9.49 -1.69 -10.55
N LYS A 134 -10.03 -0.66 -9.88
CA LYS A 134 -10.02 0.73 -10.34
C LYS A 134 -8.66 1.40 -10.17
N GLY A 135 -7.95 1.14 -9.07
CA GLY A 135 -6.60 1.67 -8.82
C GLY A 135 -5.57 1.19 -9.87
N LEU A 136 -5.72 -0.01 -10.39
CA LEU A 136 -4.94 -0.52 -11.53
C LEU A 136 -5.28 0.21 -12.84
N ALA A 137 -6.52 0.71 -12.99
CA ALA A 137 -6.95 1.44 -14.18
C ALA A 137 -6.61 2.94 -14.15
N GLU A 138 -6.54 3.55 -12.97
CA GLU A 138 -6.36 5.00 -12.80
C GLU A 138 -4.95 5.43 -12.37
N GLY A 139 -4.00 4.49 -12.19
CA GLY A 139 -2.62 4.82 -11.81
C GLY A 139 -2.49 5.50 -10.45
N THR A 140 -3.55 5.52 -9.63
CA THR A 140 -3.57 6.14 -8.31
C THR A 140 -3.19 5.15 -7.21
N GLY A 141 -1.93 5.01 -6.97
CA GLY A 141 -1.33 4.99 -5.64
C GLY A 141 -1.25 3.70 -4.86
N PHE A 142 -2.04 2.65 -5.07
CA PHE A 142 -1.87 1.41 -4.29
C PHE A 142 -1.28 0.26 -5.11
N ALA A 143 -1.56 0.22 -6.39
CA ALA A 143 -0.94 -0.75 -7.30
C ALA A 143 0.43 -0.27 -7.83
N GLY A 144 0.74 1.03 -7.71
CA GLY A 144 2.02 1.59 -8.16
C GLY A 144 3.21 1.24 -7.27
N ASP A 145 2.98 0.99 -5.95
CA ASP A 145 4.04 0.64 -5.00
C ASP A 145 3.96 -0.80 -4.47
N LEU A 146 2.83 -1.51 -4.71
CA LEU A 146 2.75 -2.96 -4.60
C LEU A 146 3.09 -3.66 -5.92
N ALA A 147 3.57 -2.88 -6.90
CA ALA A 147 4.17 -3.47 -8.07
C ALA A 147 5.21 -4.49 -7.61
N ALA A 148 5.09 -5.68 -8.17
CA ALA A 148 6.14 -6.68 -8.24
C ALA A 148 7.52 -6.01 -8.26
N PRO A 149 8.58 -6.67 -7.73
CA PRO A 149 9.92 -6.11 -7.68
C PRO A 149 10.17 -5.35 -8.97
N ALA A 150 10.62 -4.12 -8.89
CA ALA A 150 10.76 -3.19 -10.01
C ALA A 150 11.21 -4.00 -11.22
N PRO A 151 10.49 -3.96 -12.37
CA PRO A 151 10.67 -4.91 -13.43
C PRO A 151 12.16 -5.04 -13.71
N SER A 152 12.72 -6.20 -13.38
CA SER A 152 14.17 -6.43 -13.38
C SER A 152 14.75 -6.45 -14.80
N SER A 153 13.89 -6.40 -15.82
CA SER A 153 14.29 -6.36 -17.22
C SER A 153 13.89 -5.05 -17.90
N ALA A 154 14.75 -4.57 -18.80
CA ALA A 154 14.51 -3.36 -19.58
C ALA A 154 13.16 -3.38 -20.35
N PRO A 155 12.73 -4.51 -20.95
CA PRO A 155 11.41 -4.60 -21.58
C PRO A 155 10.23 -4.37 -20.63
N ALA A 156 10.27 -4.93 -19.43
CA ALA A 156 9.19 -4.78 -18.47
C ALA A 156 9.07 -3.32 -17.95
N GLN A 157 10.21 -2.62 -17.78
CA GLN A 157 10.22 -1.19 -17.46
C GLN A 157 9.64 -0.36 -18.61
N ALA A 158 9.94 -0.72 -19.87
CA ALA A 158 9.39 -0.05 -21.03
C ALA A 158 7.87 -0.22 -21.16
N VAL A 159 7.34 -1.42 -20.90
CA VAL A 159 5.88 -1.66 -20.87
C VAL A 159 5.20 -0.79 -19.80
N ALA A 160 5.74 -0.75 -18.58
CA ALA A 160 5.19 0.07 -17.50
C ALA A 160 5.18 1.56 -17.86
N ALA A 161 6.25 2.07 -18.50
CA ALA A 161 6.32 3.45 -18.96
C ALA A 161 5.28 3.77 -20.05
N LEU A 162 5.04 2.86 -21.01
CA LEU A 162 4.04 3.04 -22.07
C LEU A 162 2.61 3.02 -21.51
N VAL A 163 2.34 2.17 -20.52
CA VAL A 163 1.05 2.15 -19.81
C VAL A 163 0.82 3.46 -19.07
N SER A 164 1.84 4.02 -18.41
CA SER A 164 1.74 5.32 -17.74
C SER A 164 1.50 6.50 -18.71
N LEU A 165 1.89 6.34 -19.99
CA LEU A 165 1.60 7.28 -21.08
C LEU A 165 0.20 7.10 -21.70
N GLY A 166 -0.62 6.17 -21.17
CA GLY A 166 -2.00 5.99 -21.57
C GLY A 166 -2.24 4.94 -22.66
N TYR A 167 -1.24 4.13 -23.01
CA TYR A 167 -1.43 2.98 -23.90
C TYR A 167 -2.03 1.78 -23.16
N SER A 168 -2.81 0.94 -23.85
CA SER A 168 -3.32 -0.28 -23.22
C SER A 168 -2.17 -1.24 -22.87
N PRO A 169 -2.28 -2.02 -21.77
CA PRO A 169 -1.26 -3.01 -21.41
C PRO A 169 -0.94 -4.00 -22.52
N SER A 170 -1.95 -4.41 -23.31
CA SER A 170 -1.79 -5.32 -24.45
C SER A 170 -1.02 -4.68 -25.60
N ASP A 171 -1.32 -3.44 -25.94
CA ASP A 171 -0.64 -2.72 -27.02
C ASP A 171 0.80 -2.40 -26.64
N ALA A 172 1.02 -1.97 -25.39
CA ALA A 172 2.35 -1.71 -24.86
C ALA A 172 3.23 -2.98 -24.87
N ALA A 173 2.70 -4.11 -24.40
CA ALA A 173 3.42 -5.39 -24.42
C ALA A 173 3.72 -5.87 -25.85
N ALA A 174 2.75 -5.77 -26.77
CA ALA A 174 2.94 -6.15 -28.16
C ALA A 174 3.95 -5.26 -28.90
N ALA A 175 4.00 -3.97 -28.56
CA ALA A 175 4.96 -3.04 -29.15
C ALA A 175 6.38 -3.30 -28.65
N VAL A 176 6.54 -3.55 -27.34
CA VAL A 176 7.86 -3.84 -26.73
C VAL A 176 8.41 -5.19 -27.16
N ALA A 177 7.55 -6.22 -27.31
CA ALA A 177 7.96 -7.55 -27.74
C ALA A 177 8.60 -7.59 -29.17
N ARG A 178 8.44 -6.51 -29.94
CA ARG A 178 9.06 -6.36 -31.29
C ARG A 178 10.40 -5.63 -31.27
N VAL A 179 10.86 -5.20 -30.11
CA VAL A 179 12.09 -4.43 -29.93
C VAL A 179 13.15 -5.34 -29.31
N ASP A 180 14.41 -5.12 -29.68
CA ASP A 180 15.54 -5.86 -29.14
C ASP A 180 15.64 -5.64 -27.62
N GLU A 181 15.58 -6.73 -26.85
CA GLU A 181 15.58 -6.71 -25.38
C GLU A 181 16.92 -6.27 -24.78
N THR A 182 18.00 -6.24 -25.57
CA THR A 182 19.33 -5.83 -25.12
C THR A 182 19.52 -4.31 -25.11
N LEU A 183 18.58 -3.57 -25.69
CA LEU A 183 18.63 -2.11 -25.73
C LEU A 183 18.34 -1.46 -24.37
N PRO A 184 18.91 -0.26 -24.11
CA PRO A 184 18.52 0.53 -22.94
C PRO A 184 17.03 0.84 -22.93
N VAL A 185 16.41 0.88 -21.73
CA VAL A 185 14.96 1.14 -21.54
C VAL A 185 14.45 2.33 -22.36
N GLN A 186 15.23 3.42 -22.41
CA GLN A 186 14.88 4.64 -23.14
C GLN A 186 14.76 4.41 -24.65
N GLU A 187 15.62 3.58 -25.23
CA GLU A 187 15.58 3.26 -26.67
C GLU A 187 14.41 2.30 -26.96
N ILE A 188 14.15 1.32 -26.10
CA ILE A 188 12.98 0.44 -26.21
C ILE A 188 11.69 1.27 -26.23
N ILE A 189 11.55 2.23 -25.32
CA ILE A 189 10.37 3.12 -25.24
C ILE A 189 10.24 3.93 -26.55
N LYS A 190 11.30 4.54 -27.05
CA LYS A 190 11.26 5.34 -28.30
C LYS A 190 10.84 4.52 -29.50
N VAL A 191 11.38 3.30 -29.64
CA VAL A 191 11.07 2.42 -30.78
C VAL A 191 9.61 1.95 -30.67
N ALA A 192 9.17 1.53 -29.49
CA ALA A 192 7.80 1.10 -29.25
C ALA A 192 6.78 2.23 -29.51
N LEU A 193 7.05 3.47 -29.07
CA LEU A 193 6.21 4.64 -29.35
C LEU A 193 6.07 4.92 -30.85
N ARG A 194 7.17 4.80 -31.63
CA ARG A 194 7.11 4.95 -33.09
C ARG A 194 6.26 3.88 -33.76
N SER A 195 6.28 2.65 -33.26
CA SER A 195 5.44 1.58 -33.77
C SER A 195 3.95 1.79 -33.46
N LEU A 196 3.64 2.28 -32.25
CA LEU A 196 2.28 2.58 -31.81
C LEU A 196 1.66 3.80 -32.51
N SER A 197 2.50 4.83 -32.83
CA SER A 197 2.05 6.00 -33.56
C SER A 197 1.76 5.75 -35.04
N ARG A 198 2.31 4.68 -35.64
CA ARG A 198 2.07 4.28 -37.03
C ARG A 198 0.83 3.36 -37.18
N ALA A 199 0.35 2.80 -36.06
CA ALA A 199 -0.79 1.90 -36.05
C ALA A 199 -2.15 2.61 -35.80
N ARG A 200 -2.12 3.94 -35.66
CA ARG A 200 -3.29 4.83 -35.58
C ARG A 200 -3.47 5.56 -36.89
#